data_fa668ca3d866a6c006df0407ab6e5206
#
_entry.id   fa668ca3d866a6c006df0407ab6e5206
#
_cell.length_a   1.000
_cell.length_b   1.000
_cell.length_c   1.000
_cell.angle_alpha   90.00
_cell.angle_beta   90.00
_cell.angle_gamma   90.00
#
_symmetry.space_group_name_H-M   'P 1'
#
loop_
_entity.id
_entity.type
_entity.pdbx_description
1 polymer ?
#
loop_
_entity_poly.entity_id
_entity_poly.type
_entity_poly.pdbx_seq_one_letter_code
_entity_poly.pdbx_strand_id
1 'polypeptide(L)' 'MANTATDAHVAGHVLDAHTKEHLPFVNVQIKGTTLGCLTDESGHFYLKNLPEGQLTLVFSM' A
#
# COMPACT_ATOMS: atom_id res chain seq x y z
N MET A 1 -4.81 27.43 -3.42
CA MET A 1 -4.63 26.85 -3.19
C MET A 1 -4.57 25.91 -3.03
N ALA A 2 -4.64 25.61 -3.01
CA ALA A 2 -4.55 24.68 -2.74
C ALA A 2 -3.90 23.82 -2.99
N ASN A 3 -3.48 23.49 -2.82
CA ASN A 3 -2.87 22.58 -3.18
C ASN A 3 -3.15 21.46 -2.94
N THR A 4 -3.42 21.18 -3.14
CA THR A 4 -3.82 20.05 -3.22
C THR A 4 -2.96 19.10 -3.72
N ALA A 5 -1.84 19.37 -3.88
CA ALA A 5 -0.90 18.47 -4.29
C ALA A 5 -0.80 17.43 -3.30
N THR A 6 -0.80 16.23 -3.71
CA THR A 6 -0.73 15.18 -2.79
C THR A 6 0.58 14.56 -2.95
N ASP A 7 1.43 14.81 -2.00
CA ASP A 7 2.71 14.16 -1.91
C ASP A 7 2.66 13.02 -0.94
N ALA A 8 1.50 12.67 -0.45
CA ALA A 8 1.39 11.61 0.54
C ALA A 8 1.79 10.28 -0.06
N HIS A 9 2.49 9.47 0.72
CA HIS A 9 2.88 8.14 0.30
C HIS A 9 2.85 7.20 1.48
N VAL A 10 2.73 5.92 1.20
CA VAL A 10 2.73 4.87 2.19
C VAL A 10 3.68 3.79 1.71
N ALA A 11 4.50 3.32 2.62
CA ALA A 11 5.42 2.24 2.34
C ALA A 11 5.41 1.28 3.51
N GLY A 12 5.63 0.01 3.24
CA GLY A 12 5.62 -0.95 4.31
C GLY A 12 5.97 -2.34 3.83
N HIS A 13 5.71 -3.30 4.72
CA HIS A 13 5.98 -4.70 4.46
C HIS A 13 4.72 -5.50 4.75
N VAL A 14 4.57 -6.60 4.04
CA VAL A 14 3.51 -7.56 4.34
C VAL A 14 4.18 -8.82 4.85
N LEU A 15 3.80 -9.24 6.06
CA LEU A 15 4.40 -10.41 6.70
C LEU A 15 3.32 -11.41 7.03
N ASP A 16 3.72 -12.69 7.02
CA ASP A 16 2.86 -13.75 7.51
C ASP A 16 2.73 -13.63 9.01
N ALA A 17 1.50 -13.73 9.53
CA ALA A 17 1.24 -13.52 10.94
C ALA A 17 1.88 -14.60 11.82
N HIS A 18 2.06 -15.79 11.28
CA HIS A 18 2.62 -16.90 12.05
C HIS A 18 4.12 -17.01 11.91
N THR A 19 4.62 -16.98 10.67
CA THR A 19 6.03 -17.25 10.42
C THR A 19 6.87 -16.00 10.40
N LYS A 20 6.23 -14.84 10.25
CA LYS A 20 6.91 -13.54 10.11
C LYS A 20 7.71 -13.45 8.82
N GLU A 21 7.44 -14.31 7.88
CA GLU A 21 8.09 -14.25 6.58
C GLU A 21 7.46 -13.16 5.74
N HIS A 22 8.28 -12.52 4.93
CA HIS A 22 7.81 -11.50 4.01
C HIS A 22 7.03 -12.16 2.88
N LEU A 23 5.88 -11.59 2.53
CA LEU A 23 5.00 -12.17 1.52
C LEU A 23 5.10 -11.38 0.22
N PRO A 24 5.63 -12.02 -0.84
CA PRO A 24 5.76 -11.33 -2.12
C PRO A 24 4.46 -11.35 -2.89
N PHE A 25 4.33 -10.37 -3.77
CA PHE A 25 3.25 -10.30 -4.76
C PHE A 25 1.85 -10.31 -4.15
N VAL A 26 1.73 -9.73 -2.96
CA VAL A 26 0.43 -9.50 -2.34
C VAL A 26 -0.17 -8.24 -2.95
N ASN A 27 -1.45 -8.30 -3.27
CA ASN A 27 -2.14 -7.16 -3.82
C ASN A 27 -2.48 -6.19 -2.70
N VAL A 28 -2.08 -4.94 -2.86
CA VAL A 28 -2.34 -3.88 -1.89
C VAL A 28 -3.13 -2.80 -2.61
N GLN A 29 -4.33 -2.51 -2.13
CA GLN A 29 -5.18 -1.50 -2.75
C GLN A 29 -5.71 -0.52 -1.74
N ILE A 30 -5.97 0.68 -2.19
CA ILE A 30 -6.64 1.68 -1.37
C ILE A 30 -8.14 1.49 -1.60
N LYS A 31 -8.86 1.16 -0.54
CA LYS A 31 -10.28 0.90 -0.63
C LYS A 31 -11.00 2.11 -1.23
N GLY A 32 -11.89 1.83 -2.15
CA GLY A 32 -12.68 2.88 -2.79
C GLY A 32 -11.99 3.59 -3.94
N THR A 33 -10.80 3.13 -4.33
CA THR A 33 -10.06 3.72 -5.43
C THR A 33 -9.51 2.64 -6.33
N THR A 34 -8.90 3.06 -7.44
CA THR A 34 -8.18 2.12 -8.28
C THR A 34 -6.69 2.11 -7.99
N LEU A 35 -6.28 2.83 -6.96
CA LEU A 35 -4.87 2.91 -6.60
C LEU A 35 -4.44 1.65 -5.88
N GLY A 36 -3.31 1.12 -6.27
CA GLY A 36 -2.80 -0.07 -5.61
C GLY A 36 -1.49 -0.52 -6.22
N CYS A 37 -0.94 -1.58 -5.65
CA CYS A 37 0.30 -2.16 -6.16
C CYS A 37 0.43 -3.58 -5.64
N LEU A 38 1.47 -4.25 -6.08
CA LEU A 38 1.84 -5.57 -5.55
C LEU A 38 3.09 -5.41 -4.71
N THR A 39 3.21 -6.22 -3.68
CA THR A 39 4.49 -6.25 -2.96
C THR A 39 5.55 -6.85 -3.89
N ASP A 40 6.78 -6.46 -3.68
CA ASP A 40 7.89 -7.01 -4.45
C ASP A 40 8.29 -8.37 -3.87
N GLU A 41 9.37 -8.94 -4.37
CA GLU A 41 9.77 -10.26 -3.91
C GLU A 41 10.25 -10.27 -2.47
N SER A 42 10.45 -9.12 -1.87
CA SER A 42 10.81 -9.01 -0.46
C SER A 42 9.62 -8.62 0.41
N GLY A 43 8.42 -8.57 -0.16
CA GLY A 43 7.24 -8.23 0.61
C GLY A 43 7.07 -6.75 0.87
N HIS A 44 7.86 -5.91 0.23
CA HIS A 44 7.74 -4.47 0.41
C HIS A 44 6.71 -3.90 -0.56
N PHE A 45 6.02 -2.85 -0.13
CA PHE A 45 5.14 -2.11 -1.03
C PHE A 45 5.35 -0.62 -0.85
N TYR A 46 4.98 0.13 -1.87
CA TYR A 46 5.11 1.57 -1.84
C TYR A 46 4.03 2.17 -2.74
N LEU A 47 3.25 3.06 -2.16
CA LEU A 47 2.22 3.79 -2.89
C LEU A 47 2.49 5.27 -2.73
N LYS A 48 2.39 6.02 -3.81
CA LYS A 48 2.64 7.45 -3.78
C LYS A 48 1.55 8.20 -4.48
N ASN A 49 1.57 9.51 -4.35
CA ASN A 49 0.57 10.41 -4.95
C ASN A 49 -0.82 10.08 -4.43
N LEU A 50 -0.91 9.83 -3.13
CA LEU A 50 -2.17 9.43 -2.52
C LEU A 50 -2.98 10.65 -2.12
N PRO A 51 -4.32 10.54 -2.12
CA PRO A 51 -5.14 11.65 -1.64
C PRO A 51 -4.94 11.84 -0.14
N GLU A 52 -5.23 13.05 0.32
CA GLU A 52 -5.12 13.34 1.73
C GLU A 52 -6.26 12.70 2.49
N GLY A 53 -6.05 12.49 3.78
CA GLY A 53 -7.07 11.99 4.67
C GLY A 53 -6.82 10.56 5.07
N GLN A 54 -7.83 9.95 5.64
CA GLN A 54 -7.72 8.58 6.08
C GLN A 54 -7.83 7.65 4.89
N LEU A 55 -6.96 6.66 4.87
CA LEU A 55 -6.94 5.69 3.80
C LEU A 55 -7.05 4.30 4.41
N THR A 56 -7.77 3.44 3.75
CA THR A 56 -7.89 2.05 4.18
C THR A 56 -7.20 1.18 3.15
N LEU A 57 -6.24 0.41 3.59
CA LEU A 57 -5.53 -0.52 2.72
C LEU A 57 -6.19 -1.88 2.78
N VAL A 58 -6.35 -2.49 1.63
CA VAL A 58 -6.92 -3.82 1.51
C VAL A 58 -5.86 -4.71 0.90
N PHE A 59 -5.56 -5.81 1.58
CA PHE A 59 -4.53 -6.75 1.15
C PHE A 59 -5.20 -8.04 0.71
N SER A 60 -4.79 -8.57 -0.42
CA SER A 60 -5.31 -9.86 -0.87
C SER A 60 -4.24 -10.58 -1.67
N MET A 61 -4.33 -11.88 -1.70
CA MET A 61 -3.38 -12.70 -2.44
C MET A 61 -3.96 -13.20 -3.74
#